data_a5f7068e88c54bbfbfe7c80a1eb28361
#
_entry.id   a5f7068e88c54bbfbfe7c80a1eb28361
#
_cell.length_a   1.000
_cell.length_b   1.000
_cell.length_c   1.000
_cell.angle_alpha   90.00
_cell.angle_beta   90.00
_cell.angle_gamma   90.00
#
_symmetry.space_group_name_H-M   'P 1'
#
loop_
_entity.id
_entity.type
_entity.pdbx_description
1 polymer ?
#
loop_
_entity_poly.entity_id
_entity_poly.type
_entity_poly.pdbx_seq_one_letter_code
_entity_poly.pdbx_strand_id
1 'polypeptide(L)'
;MAIDIGPGATNRAGSVSGAGYTDIDVNNPANASGTLTSVEIWANTDLTACVVGTFYTSDYVTFTCRDSATIGAVTAGSKQTFDVSGTPITVQTGDYLGIYYTSGKLERDSSGYDGLYWYYGEAIDATDSADFTFLAGDALSIYATGTVSGSWSNISKLDGIAVANISKVDGIVVGSISKICGVEV
;
A
#
# COMPACT_ATOMS: atom_id res chain seq x y z
N MET A 1 3.70 -10.19 -13.21
CA MET A 1 2.73 -9.07 -13.15
C MET A 1 3.22 -8.16 -12.04
N ALA A 2 3.19 -6.83 -12.20
CA ALA A 2 3.53 -5.92 -11.12
C ALA A 2 2.31 -5.73 -10.19
N ILE A 3 2.55 -5.45 -8.93
CA ILE A 3 1.50 -5.01 -8.02
C ILE A 3 1.17 -3.56 -8.34
N ASP A 4 -0.11 -3.23 -8.21
CA ASP A 4 -0.71 -1.96 -8.49
C ASP A 4 -1.76 -1.68 -7.40
N ILE A 5 -1.69 -0.51 -6.73
CA ILE A 5 -2.59 -0.13 -5.63
C ILE A 5 -2.68 1.39 -5.52
N GLY A 6 -3.88 1.92 -5.23
CA GLY A 6 -4.17 3.34 -5.12
C GLY A 6 -4.64 3.97 -6.44
N PRO A 7 -5.38 5.10 -6.39
CA PRO A 7 -6.07 5.70 -7.54
C PRO A 7 -5.16 6.49 -8.50
N GLY A 8 -3.88 6.60 -8.20
CA GLY A 8 -2.92 7.38 -8.99
C GLY A 8 -2.52 8.70 -8.33
N ALA A 9 -1.21 8.99 -8.37
CA ALA A 9 -0.66 10.26 -7.91
C ALA A 9 -0.72 11.30 -9.02
N THR A 10 -1.77 12.11 -9.04
CA THR A 10 -2.07 13.12 -10.07
C THR A 10 -2.41 14.47 -9.44
N ASN A 11 -2.31 15.54 -10.23
CA ASN A 11 -2.83 16.85 -9.81
C ASN A 11 -4.37 16.79 -9.81
N ARG A 12 -4.98 16.91 -8.64
CA ARG A 12 -6.43 16.84 -8.45
C ARG A 12 -7.04 18.21 -8.25
N ALA A 13 -8.37 18.31 -8.32
CA ALA A 13 -9.07 19.59 -8.28
C ALA A 13 -9.09 20.27 -6.88
N GLY A 14 -8.80 19.53 -5.84
CA GLY A 14 -8.81 20.00 -4.46
C GLY A 14 -7.76 19.34 -3.58
N SER A 15 -7.92 19.50 -2.27
CA SER A 15 -7.02 18.89 -1.29
C SER A 15 -7.78 18.42 -0.05
N VAL A 16 -7.17 17.55 0.74
CA VAL A 16 -7.69 17.21 2.08
C VAL A 16 -7.70 18.44 2.98
N SER A 17 -8.58 18.43 3.99
CA SER A 17 -8.80 19.62 4.86
C SER A 17 -7.62 19.93 5.78
N GLY A 18 -6.78 18.96 6.10
CA GLY A 18 -5.66 19.14 7.04
C GLY A 18 -4.80 17.89 7.22
N ALA A 19 -3.87 17.98 8.15
CA ALA A 19 -2.96 16.91 8.54
C ALA A 19 -3.37 16.29 9.89
N GLY A 20 -2.68 15.22 10.30
CA GLY A 20 -2.95 14.50 11.54
C GLY A 20 -4.09 13.49 11.43
N TYR A 21 -4.44 13.12 10.21
CA TYR A 21 -5.41 12.07 9.89
C TYR A 21 -4.69 10.90 9.22
N THR A 22 -5.11 9.68 9.54
CA THR A 22 -4.83 8.51 8.70
C THR A 22 -5.96 8.38 7.70
N ASP A 23 -5.64 8.54 6.42
CA ASP A 23 -6.58 8.44 5.31
C ASP A 23 -6.30 7.16 4.51
N ILE A 24 -7.34 6.37 4.19
CA ILE A 24 -7.26 5.11 3.42
C ILE A 24 -8.10 5.28 2.16
N ASP A 25 -7.48 5.15 0.99
CA ASP A 25 -8.16 5.21 -0.29
C ASP A 25 -8.65 3.83 -0.73
N VAL A 26 -9.91 3.72 -1.19
CA VAL A 26 -10.50 2.43 -1.58
C VAL A 26 -10.75 2.28 -3.09
N ASN A 27 -10.31 3.24 -3.90
CA ASN A 27 -10.62 3.27 -5.33
C ASN A 27 -9.86 2.24 -6.18
N ASN A 28 -8.72 1.78 -5.77
CA ASN A 28 -7.93 0.77 -6.49
C ASN A 28 -7.22 -0.13 -5.48
N PRO A 29 -7.92 -1.15 -4.94
CA PRO A 29 -7.29 -2.12 -4.04
C PRO A 29 -6.20 -2.93 -4.74
N ALA A 30 -5.25 -3.45 -3.97
CA ALA A 30 -4.13 -4.23 -4.47
C ALA A 30 -4.58 -5.40 -5.35
N ASN A 31 -4.06 -5.45 -6.57
CA ASN A 31 -4.39 -6.49 -7.56
C ASN A 31 -3.70 -7.84 -7.29
N ALA A 32 -2.66 -7.86 -6.44
CA ALA A 32 -1.91 -9.08 -6.09
C ALA A 32 -1.19 -8.94 -4.74
N SER A 33 -0.82 -10.09 -4.16
CA SER A 33 -0.03 -10.15 -2.92
C SER A 33 1.46 -10.11 -3.21
N GLY A 34 2.24 -9.45 -2.32
CA GLY A 34 3.68 -9.33 -2.44
C GLY A 34 4.25 -8.19 -1.61
N THR A 35 5.12 -7.39 -2.20
CA THR A 35 5.72 -6.21 -1.54
C THR A 35 5.71 -5.01 -2.47
N LEU A 36 5.32 -3.85 -1.93
CA LEU A 36 5.44 -2.56 -2.61
C LEU A 36 6.89 -2.07 -2.49
N THR A 37 7.44 -1.60 -3.58
CA THR A 37 8.82 -1.11 -3.67
C THR A 37 8.93 0.33 -4.14
N SER A 38 7.82 0.91 -4.62
CA SER A 38 7.74 2.29 -5.05
C SER A 38 6.42 2.91 -4.62
N VAL A 39 6.47 4.14 -4.10
CA VAL A 39 5.31 4.95 -3.70
C VAL A 39 5.35 6.26 -4.47
N GLU A 40 4.23 6.68 -5.02
CA GLU A 40 4.05 7.97 -5.67
C GLU A 40 3.03 8.81 -4.88
N ILE A 41 3.35 10.08 -4.69
CA ILE A 41 2.50 11.04 -3.95
C ILE A 41 2.48 12.37 -4.70
N TRP A 42 1.31 13.02 -4.78
CA TRP A 42 1.19 14.40 -5.22
C TRP A 42 0.60 15.24 -4.08
N ALA A 43 1.45 16.05 -3.46
CA ALA A 43 1.05 16.95 -2.39
C ALA A 43 0.59 18.30 -2.94
N ASN A 44 -0.47 18.87 -2.35
CA ASN A 44 -0.93 20.24 -2.62
C ASN A 44 -0.07 21.28 -1.90
N THR A 45 0.31 21.01 -0.66
CA THR A 45 1.33 21.73 0.10
C THR A 45 2.30 20.73 0.72
N ASP A 46 3.54 21.13 0.99
CA ASP A 46 4.60 20.25 1.49
C ASP A 46 4.12 19.44 2.70
N LEU A 47 4.33 18.11 2.64
CA LEU A 47 4.03 17.21 3.75
C LEU A 47 5.26 16.98 4.62
N THR A 48 5.05 16.75 5.92
CA THR A 48 6.10 16.36 6.86
C THR A 48 5.75 15.10 7.61
N ALA A 49 6.76 14.31 7.95
CA ALA A 49 6.64 13.03 8.64
C ALA A 49 5.58 12.11 7.98
N CYS A 50 5.62 12.04 6.65
CA CYS A 50 4.71 11.23 5.88
C CYS A 50 5.05 9.74 6.03
N VAL A 51 4.03 8.92 6.26
CA VAL A 51 4.08 7.46 6.31
C VAL A 51 3.03 6.93 5.35
N VAL A 52 3.33 5.87 4.62
CA VAL A 52 2.39 5.17 3.74
C VAL A 52 2.29 3.72 4.16
N GLY A 53 1.08 3.18 4.19
CA GLY A 53 0.84 1.81 4.63
C GLY A 53 -0.26 1.11 3.82
N THR A 54 -0.33 -0.20 4.01
CA THR A 54 -1.38 -1.06 3.45
C THR A 54 -2.35 -1.47 4.55
N PHE A 55 -3.63 -1.49 4.21
CA PHE A 55 -4.72 -1.72 5.17
C PHE A 55 -5.66 -2.80 4.68
N TYR A 56 -6.21 -3.56 5.62
CA TYR A 56 -7.27 -4.52 5.37
C TYR A 56 -8.42 -4.36 6.36
N THR A 57 -9.59 -4.83 5.97
CA THR A 57 -10.80 -4.82 6.78
C THR A 57 -11.67 -6.03 6.45
N SER A 58 -12.55 -6.41 7.37
CA SER A 58 -13.58 -7.42 7.16
C SER A 58 -15.00 -6.87 7.24
N ASP A 59 -15.16 -5.63 7.68
CA ASP A 59 -16.47 -5.01 7.99
C ASP A 59 -16.64 -3.59 7.43
N TYR A 60 -15.59 -3.03 6.82
CA TYR A 60 -15.56 -1.63 6.33
C TYR A 60 -15.81 -0.57 7.43
N VAL A 61 -15.54 -0.92 8.67
CA VAL A 61 -15.58 -0.02 9.84
C VAL A 61 -14.21 0.03 10.49
N THR A 62 -13.73 -1.15 10.92
CA THR A 62 -12.40 -1.29 11.52
C THR A 62 -11.40 -1.66 10.44
N PHE A 63 -10.36 -0.82 10.28
CA PHE A 63 -9.23 -1.12 9.42
C PHE A 63 -7.99 -1.40 10.26
N THR A 64 -7.22 -2.38 9.82
CA THR A 64 -5.94 -2.75 10.44
C THR A 64 -4.81 -2.49 9.46
N CYS A 65 -3.78 -1.77 9.89
CA CYS A 65 -2.56 -1.60 9.12
C CYS A 65 -1.80 -2.93 9.03
N ARG A 66 -1.51 -3.38 7.83
CA ARG A 66 -0.73 -4.60 7.61
C ARG A 66 0.76 -4.31 7.75
N ASP A 67 1.22 -3.26 7.10
CA ASP A 67 2.63 -2.87 7.05
C ASP A 67 2.76 -1.44 6.54
N SER A 68 3.86 -0.76 6.85
CA SER A 68 4.07 0.63 6.47
C SER A 68 5.53 0.97 6.25
N ALA A 69 5.78 2.10 5.58
CA ALA A 69 7.10 2.67 5.41
C ALA A 69 7.08 4.19 5.62
N THR A 70 8.10 4.70 6.28
CA THR A 70 8.32 6.14 6.45
C THR A 70 8.84 6.75 5.14
N ILE A 71 8.10 7.73 4.63
CA ILE A 71 8.47 8.53 3.44
C ILE A 71 9.22 9.80 3.87
N GLY A 72 8.82 10.42 4.98
CA GLY A 72 9.40 11.67 5.47
C GLY A 72 8.77 12.91 4.86
N ALA A 73 9.59 13.80 4.28
CA ALA A 73 9.10 15.02 3.63
C ALA A 73 8.69 14.77 2.18
N VAL A 74 7.56 15.37 1.76
CA VAL A 74 7.07 15.33 0.37
C VAL A 74 6.92 16.76 -0.13
N THR A 75 7.65 17.13 -1.20
CA THR A 75 7.55 18.44 -1.81
C THR A 75 6.31 18.55 -2.68
N ALA A 76 5.59 19.66 -2.55
CA ALA A 76 4.35 19.92 -3.27
C ALA A 76 4.55 20.32 -4.75
N GLY A 77 3.43 20.35 -5.49
CA GLY A 77 3.33 20.92 -6.83
C GLY A 77 3.74 19.99 -7.98
N SER A 78 4.20 18.79 -7.68
CA SER A 78 4.46 17.75 -8.68
C SER A 78 4.40 16.36 -8.07
N LYS A 79 4.24 15.34 -8.92
CA LYS A 79 4.35 13.96 -8.50
C LYS A 79 5.76 13.67 -7.99
N GLN A 80 5.84 13.19 -6.76
CA GLN A 80 7.06 12.68 -6.14
C GLN A 80 7.03 11.16 -6.13
N THR A 81 8.16 10.52 -6.43
CA THR A 81 8.31 9.06 -6.39
C THR A 81 9.38 8.70 -5.37
N PHE A 82 9.04 7.77 -4.50
CA PHE A 82 9.89 7.29 -3.41
C PHE A 82 10.21 5.82 -3.60
N ASP A 83 11.49 5.47 -3.58
CA ASP A 83 11.97 4.10 -3.53
C ASP A 83 11.88 3.60 -2.09
N VAL A 84 11.02 2.63 -1.85
CA VAL A 84 10.87 1.95 -0.55
C VAL A 84 11.40 0.51 -0.58
N SER A 85 12.19 0.15 -1.59
CA SER A 85 12.75 -1.21 -1.74
C SER A 85 13.67 -1.62 -0.58
N GLY A 86 14.25 -0.67 0.15
CA GLY A 86 15.04 -0.91 1.35
C GLY A 86 14.21 -1.31 2.59
N THR A 87 12.94 -0.90 2.64
CA THR A 87 11.92 -1.25 3.64
C THR A 87 10.60 -1.50 2.91
N PRO A 88 10.50 -2.60 2.12
CA PRO A 88 9.36 -2.82 1.26
C PRO A 88 8.10 -3.10 2.10
N ILE A 89 6.98 -2.50 1.69
CA ILE A 89 5.70 -2.61 2.39
C ILE A 89 5.01 -3.91 1.97
N THR A 90 4.70 -4.78 2.91
CA THR A 90 3.94 -6.02 2.66
C THR A 90 2.52 -5.68 2.21
N VAL A 91 2.01 -6.37 1.19
CA VAL A 91 0.65 -6.17 0.67
C VAL A 91 0.00 -7.50 0.32
N GLN A 92 -1.30 -7.61 0.51
CA GLN A 92 -2.11 -8.73 0.04
C GLN A 92 -3.17 -8.26 -0.97
N THR A 93 -3.59 -9.17 -1.84
CA THR A 93 -4.69 -8.90 -2.78
C THR A 93 -5.92 -8.39 -2.03
N GLY A 94 -6.44 -7.24 -2.46
CA GLY A 94 -7.60 -6.59 -1.84
C GLY A 94 -7.24 -5.60 -0.72
N ASP A 95 -5.98 -5.47 -0.31
CA ASP A 95 -5.57 -4.41 0.62
C ASP A 95 -5.73 -3.02 -0.02
N TYR A 96 -5.92 -2.01 0.82
CA TYR A 96 -6.06 -0.60 0.47
C TYR A 96 -4.79 0.18 0.81
N LEU A 97 -4.53 1.25 0.06
CA LEU A 97 -3.40 2.14 0.32
C LEU A 97 -3.83 3.28 1.24
N GLY A 98 -3.07 3.52 2.29
CA GLY A 98 -3.32 4.62 3.21
C GLY A 98 -2.09 5.48 3.44
N ILE A 99 -2.32 6.66 4.01
CA ILE A 99 -1.30 7.68 4.25
C ILE A 99 -1.59 8.43 5.56
N TYR A 100 -0.52 8.79 6.28
CA TYR A 100 -0.53 9.70 7.41
C TYR A 100 0.58 10.73 7.28
N TYR A 101 0.35 11.96 7.73
CA TYR A 101 1.37 13.02 7.79
C TYR A 101 1.01 14.06 8.84
N THR A 102 2.02 14.75 9.39
CA THR A 102 1.85 15.67 10.52
C THR A 102 1.62 17.12 10.13
N SER A 103 1.94 17.53 8.89
CA SER A 103 1.62 18.84 8.35
C SER A 103 1.49 18.82 6.83
N GLY A 104 0.85 19.85 6.27
CA GLY A 104 0.61 19.98 4.84
C GLY A 104 -0.78 19.51 4.41
N LYS A 105 -0.95 19.36 3.09
CA LYS A 105 -2.20 18.88 2.46
C LYS A 105 -1.88 18.00 1.27
N LEU A 106 -2.57 16.88 1.18
CA LEU A 106 -2.53 15.99 0.03
C LEU A 106 -3.57 16.45 -1.02
N GLU A 107 -3.25 16.29 -2.30
CA GLU A 107 -4.23 16.47 -3.39
C GLU A 107 -5.37 15.45 -3.29
N ARG A 108 -6.61 15.91 -3.54
CA ARG A 108 -7.84 15.11 -3.44
C ARG A 108 -8.88 15.57 -4.44
N ASP A 109 -9.56 14.63 -5.09
CA ASP A 109 -10.87 14.86 -5.70
C ASP A 109 -11.97 14.47 -4.72
N SER A 110 -13.12 15.17 -4.78
CA SER A 110 -14.25 14.98 -3.88
C SER A 110 -15.50 14.44 -4.57
N SER A 111 -15.36 13.94 -5.79
CA SER A 111 -16.46 13.31 -6.54
C SER A 111 -15.95 12.44 -7.68
N GLY A 112 -16.75 11.46 -8.07
CA GLY A 112 -16.47 10.60 -9.23
C GLY A 112 -15.67 9.34 -8.92
N TYR A 113 -15.44 9.04 -7.66
CA TYR A 113 -14.69 7.89 -7.17
C TYR A 113 -15.48 7.10 -6.12
N ASP A 114 -14.96 5.95 -5.70
CA ASP A 114 -15.61 5.09 -4.71
C ASP A 114 -15.58 5.70 -3.32
N GLY A 115 -14.48 6.37 -2.93
CA GLY A 115 -14.35 7.08 -1.68
C GLY A 115 -13.06 6.77 -0.92
N LEU A 116 -13.02 7.28 0.30
CA LEU A 116 -11.95 7.04 1.25
C LEU A 116 -12.51 6.83 2.67
N TYR A 117 -11.67 6.29 3.54
CA TYR A 117 -11.91 6.22 4.98
C TYR A 117 -10.89 7.08 5.70
N TRP A 118 -11.31 7.78 6.76
CA TRP A 118 -10.43 8.62 7.55
C TRP A 118 -10.57 8.36 9.05
N TYR A 119 -9.48 8.51 9.77
CA TYR A 119 -9.39 8.46 11.23
C TYR A 119 -8.57 9.65 11.72
N TYR A 120 -9.06 10.36 12.76
CA TYR A 120 -8.30 11.46 13.37
C TYR A 120 -7.26 10.88 14.33
N GLY A 121 -6.03 10.85 13.91
CA GLY A 121 -4.91 10.28 14.64
C GLY A 121 -3.99 9.49 13.72
N GLU A 122 -2.89 9.07 14.30
CA GLU A 122 -1.96 8.13 13.69
C GLU A 122 -2.45 6.71 13.99
N ALA A 123 -2.63 5.90 12.96
CA ALA A 123 -3.03 4.49 13.01
C ALA A 123 -2.42 3.74 11.82
N ILE A 124 -1.12 3.93 11.58
CA ILE A 124 -0.43 3.45 10.39
C ILE A 124 0.80 2.58 10.70
N ASP A 125 1.10 2.34 11.96
CA ASP A 125 2.11 1.35 12.32
C ASP A 125 1.56 -0.07 12.15
N ALA A 126 2.43 -1.01 11.78
CA ALA A 126 2.04 -2.39 11.54
C ALA A 126 1.28 -2.98 12.76
N THR A 127 0.09 -3.52 12.51
CA THR A 127 -0.90 -4.05 13.48
C THR A 127 -1.78 -3.00 14.17
N ASP A 128 -1.57 -1.70 13.95
CA ASP A 128 -2.50 -0.68 14.42
C ASP A 128 -3.89 -0.91 13.82
N SER A 129 -4.91 -0.69 14.63
CA SER A 129 -6.30 -0.90 14.25
C SER A 129 -7.17 0.20 14.85
N ALA A 130 -8.06 0.76 14.04
CA ALA A 130 -8.99 1.81 14.46
C ALA A 130 -10.30 1.74 13.68
N ASP A 131 -11.35 2.40 14.21
CA ASP A 131 -12.61 2.58 13.51
C ASP A 131 -12.55 3.86 12.67
N PHE A 132 -12.73 3.70 11.37
CA PHE A 132 -12.63 4.77 10.39
C PHE A 132 -14.00 5.25 9.95
N THR A 133 -14.08 6.52 9.56
CA THR A 133 -15.30 7.13 9.02
C THR A 133 -15.23 7.19 7.49
N PHE A 134 -16.27 6.72 6.81
CA PHE A 134 -16.35 6.72 5.35
C PHE A 134 -16.70 8.09 4.78
N LEU A 135 -16.05 8.46 3.68
CA LEU A 135 -16.33 9.63 2.87
C LEU A 135 -16.47 9.22 1.40
N ALA A 136 -17.70 9.27 0.89
CA ALA A 136 -18.03 8.80 -0.45
C ALA A 136 -17.56 9.77 -1.55
N GLY A 137 -17.18 9.24 -2.69
CA GLY A 137 -16.87 9.99 -3.90
C GLY A 137 -15.45 10.51 -4.00
N ASP A 138 -14.65 10.37 -2.97
CA ASP A 138 -13.31 10.94 -2.87
C ASP A 138 -12.23 10.01 -3.44
N ALA A 139 -11.13 10.60 -3.89
CA ALA A 139 -9.88 9.92 -4.20
C ALA A 139 -8.67 10.75 -3.79
N LEU A 140 -7.69 10.10 -3.18
CA LEU A 140 -6.40 10.69 -2.79
C LEU A 140 -5.39 10.63 -3.94
N SER A 141 -4.41 11.49 -3.89
CA SER A 141 -3.32 11.50 -4.89
C SER A 141 -2.13 10.68 -4.42
N ILE A 142 -2.38 9.38 -4.27
CA ILE A 142 -1.39 8.37 -3.87
C ILE A 142 -1.45 7.16 -4.80
N TYR A 143 -0.31 6.50 -4.98
CA TYR A 143 -0.19 5.29 -5.78
C TYR A 143 1.04 4.49 -5.34
N ALA A 144 0.99 3.18 -5.43
CA ALA A 144 2.16 2.37 -5.20
C ALA A 144 2.24 1.18 -6.15
N THR A 145 3.46 0.75 -6.42
CA THR A 145 3.76 -0.43 -7.23
C THR A 145 4.77 -1.33 -6.54
N GLY A 146 4.76 -2.59 -6.94
CA GLY A 146 5.64 -3.55 -6.31
C GLY A 146 5.79 -4.85 -7.06
N THR A 147 6.37 -5.82 -6.40
CA THR A 147 6.64 -7.15 -6.93
C THR A 147 5.75 -8.20 -6.27
N VAL A 148 5.14 -9.03 -7.11
CA VAL A 148 4.32 -10.16 -6.64
C VAL A 148 5.23 -11.16 -5.92
N SER A 149 4.82 -11.61 -4.73
CA SER A 149 5.46 -12.76 -4.10
C SER A 149 5.35 -13.97 -5.00
N GLY A 150 6.45 -14.66 -5.24
CA GLY A 150 6.45 -15.90 -6.01
C GLY A 150 5.42 -16.86 -5.41
N SER A 151 4.37 -17.15 -6.19
CA SER A 151 3.38 -18.14 -5.77
C SER A 151 3.86 -19.52 -6.20
N TRP A 152 4.10 -20.38 -5.24
CA TRP A 152 4.33 -21.81 -5.47
C TRP A 152 3.02 -22.56 -5.78
N SER A 153 2.00 -21.83 -6.30
CA SER A 153 0.63 -22.33 -6.49
C SER A 153 0.54 -23.59 -7.36
N ASN A 154 1.55 -23.83 -8.21
CA ASN A 154 1.60 -25.01 -9.07
C ASN A 154 2.48 -26.14 -8.53
N ILE A 155 3.12 -25.95 -7.36
CA ILE A 155 3.99 -26.94 -6.73
C ILE A 155 3.46 -27.19 -5.33
N SER A 156 2.82 -28.33 -5.12
CA SER A 156 2.32 -28.71 -3.80
C SER A 156 3.37 -29.32 -2.89
N LYS A 157 4.41 -29.93 -3.49
CA LYS A 157 5.54 -30.55 -2.79
C LYS A 157 6.82 -30.43 -3.60
N LEU A 158 7.94 -30.23 -2.92
CA LEU A 158 9.28 -30.35 -3.46
C LEU A 158 10.00 -31.50 -2.72
N ASP A 159 10.42 -32.53 -3.44
CA ASP A 159 11.07 -33.73 -2.88
C ASP A 159 10.29 -34.34 -1.69
N GLY A 160 8.97 -34.39 -1.81
CA GLY A 160 8.06 -34.93 -0.78
C GLY A 160 7.72 -33.97 0.37
N ILE A 161 8.37 -32.82 0.48
CA ILE A 161 8.09 -31.82 1.51
C ILE A 161 7.01 -30.85 1.00
N ALA A 162 5.96 -30.62 1.79
CA ALA A 162 4.93 -29.62 1.43
C ALA A 162 5.55 -28.23 1.32
N VAL A 163 5.24 -27.52 0.24
CA VAL A 163 5.81 -26.19 -0.08
C VAL A 163 5.63 -25.19 1.06
N ALA A 164 4.51 -25.24 1.80
CA ALA A 164 4.26 -24.39 2.97
C ALA A 164 5.35 -24.52 4.07
N ASN A 165 6.13 -25.59 4.06
CA ASN A 165 7.19 -25.85 5.05
C ASN A 165 8.60 -25.56 4.51
N ILE A 166 8.71 -25.06 3.28
CA ILE A 166 9.99 -24.75 2.66
C ILE A 166 10.24 -23.25 2.77
N SER A 167 11.25 -22.85 3.53
CA SER A 167 11.66 -21.45 3.63
C SER A 167 12.78 -21.06 2.67
N LYS A 168 13.59 -22.03 2.24
CA LYS A 168 14.72 -21.84 1.32
C LYS A 168 14.93 -23.08 0.45
N VAL A 169 15.34 -22.86 -0.79
CA VAL A 169 15.84 -23.91 -1.68
C VAL A 169 17.26 -23.52 -2.09
N ASP A 170 18.24 -24.40 -1.83
CA ASP A 170 19.66 -24.17 -2.13
C ASP A 170 20.18 -22.82 -1.57
N GLY A 171 19.72 -22.46 -0.37
CA GLY A 171 20.11 -21.21 0.30
C GLY A 171 19.35 -19.97 -0.15
N ILE A 172 18.53 -20.04 -1.21
CA ILE A 172 17.72 -18.92 -1.72
C ILE A 172 16.36 -18.93 -1.03
N VAL A 173 15.93 -17.78 -0.50
CA VAL A 173 14.59 -17.62 0.13
C VAL A 173 13.50 -17.90 -0.91
N VAL A 174 12.49 -18.69 -0.54
CA VAL A 174 11.41 -19.16 -1.44
C VAL A 174 10.77 -18.03 -2.24
N GLY A 175 10.49 -16.88 -1.63
CA GLY A 175 9.91 -15.72 -2.31
C GLY A 175 10.77 -15.09 -3.41
N SER A 176 12.05 -15.47 -3.51
CA SER A 176 12.99 -14.99 -4.53
C SER A 176 13.21 -15.99 -5.69
N ILE A 177 12.52 -17.12 -5.67
CA ILE A 177 12.65 -18.16 -6.70
C ILE A 177 11.52 -18.01 -7.71
N SER A 178 11.84 -17.69 -8.96
CA SER A 178 10.85 -17.56 -10.03
C SER A 178 10.66 -18.85 -10.86
N LYS A 179 11.64 -19.76 -10.83
CA LYS A 179 11.60 -21.04 -11.57
C LYS A 179 12.34 -22.16 -10.84
N ILE A 180 11.77 -23.36 -10.89
CA ILE A 180 12.44 -24.60 -10.48
C ILE A 180 12.38 -25.58 -11.64
N CYS A 181 13.57 -26.06 -12.08
CA CYS A 181 13.69 -27.00 -13.22
C CYS A 181 12.94 -26.49 -14.49
N GLY A 182 12.92 -25.18 -14.71
CA GLY A 182 12.27 -24.56 -15.87
C GLY A 182 10.77 -24.31 -15.73
N VAL A 183 10.15 -24.72 -14.63
CA VAL A 183 8.76 -24.43 -14.30
C VAL A 183 8.69 -23.12 -13.53
N GLU A 184 7.82 -22.20 -13.95
CA GLU A 184 7.54 -20.96 -13.21
C GLU A 184 6.84 -21.28 -11.87
N VAL A 185 7.22 -20.65 -10.80
CA VAL A 185 6.70 -20.85 -9.43
C VAL A 185 6.17 -19.56 -8.85
#